data_71e56f327c5abe46b21194c86d3924dc
#
_entry.id   71e56f327c5abe46b21194c86d3924dc
#
_cell.length_a   1.000
_cell.length_b   1.000
_cell.length_c   1.000
_cell.angle_alpha   90.00
_cell.angle_beta   90.00
_cell.angle_gamma   90.00
#
_symmetry.space_group_name_H-M   'P 1'
#
loop_
_entity.id
_entity.type
_entity.pdbx_description
1 polymer ?
#
loop_
_entity_poly.entity_id
_entity_poly.type
_entity_poly.pdbx_seq_one_letter_code
_entity_poly.pdbx_strand_id
1 'polypeptide(L)'
;RLAADGAFGTYYADKYGSDELPEAANILHPDRVIAIHTEYINPGARYIRTNTYASNSNLLSDDENKVKENITAAVQLAQEAVKSSGVRQIYIAGDIGPIPDGMGFVKNGKDKEYVRLASIMLEQGVDAVHFETFADYEDILPAIKYLRESSSDIFISICFSVNQYGYSAAGLSAKRLIEDAAKLDVDAVGLNCGVGSGHMSQLIDGLGLSKNKFFLALPNAGYPDFTRNHMHFGGAPAYFAGKMAQIAKKGVDIVGGCCGTRPESIEKMCTELEKLPRYEKKTPDEHTDEPKQAKMH
;
A
#
# COMPACT_ATOMS: atom_id res chain seq x y z
N ARG A 1 13.00 -6.50 -7.29
CA ARG A 1 11.76 -5.73 -7.48
C ARG A 1 10.57 -6.64 -7.30
N LEU A 2 9.51 -6.14 -6.69
CA LEU A 2 8.29 -6.89 -6.42
C LEU A 2 7.12 -6.17 -7.09
N ALA A 3 6.26 -6.91 -7.78
CA ALA A 3 5.03 -6.38 -8.32
C ALA A 3 3.92 -6.44 -7.26
N ALA A 4 3.32 -5.31 -6.94
CA ALA A 4 2.11 -5.25 -6.15
C ALA A 4 0.86 -5.30 -7.04
N ASP A 5 -0.28 -5.54 -6.42
CA ASP A 5 -1.59 -5.49 -7.05
C ASP A 5 -2.01 -4.08 -7.49
N GLY A 6 -3.23 -3.96 -7.96
CA GLY A 6 -3.88 -2.71 -8.35
C GLY A 6 -4.98 -2.31 -7.37
N ALA A 7 -5.94 -1.56 -7.89
CA ALA A 7 -7.07 -1.08 -7.10
C ALA A 7 -8.01 -2.22 -6.70
N PHE A 8 -8.33 -2.36 -5.42
CA PHE A 8 -9.42 -3.23 -5.02
C PHE A 8 -10.77 -2.53 -5.17
N GLY A 9 -10.99 -1.46 -4.42
CA GLY A 9 -12.30 -0.81 -4.30
C GLY A 9 -12.85 -0.28 -5.64
N THR A 10 -12.07 0.49 -6.40
CA THR A 10 -12.55 1.00 -7.70
C THR A 10 -12.75 -0.11 -8.72
N TYR A 11 -11.96 -1.16 -8.70
CA TYR A 11 -12.14 -2.30 -9.59
C TYR A 11 -13.37 -3.14 -9.19
N TYR A 12 -13.61 -3.32 -7.89
CA TYR A 12 -14.82 -3.97 -7.38
C TYR A 12 -16.08 -3.22 -7.84
N ALA A 13 -16.11 -1.89 -7.66
CA ALA A 13 -17.24 -1.05 -8.07
C ALA A 13 -17.48 -1.10 -9.58
N ASP A 14 -16.43 -1.03 -10.40
CA ASP A 14 -16.52 -1.14 -11.85
C ASP A 14 -17.10 -2.49 -12.32
N LYS A 15 -16.75 -3.57 -11.62
CA LYS A 15 -17.08 -4.93 -12.04
C LYS A 15 -18.44 -5.39 -11.55
N TYR A 16 -18.80 -5.05 -10.33
CA TYR A 16 -19.99 -5.58 -9.67
C TYR A 16 -21.07 -4.54 -9.43
N GLY A 17 -20.75 -3.24 -9.60
CA GLY A 17 -21.65 -2.13 -9.29
C GLY A 17 -22.06 -2.22 -7.82
N SER A 18 -21.65 -1.30 -6.98
CA SER A 18 -22.04 -1.31 -5.58
C SER A 18 -22.11 0.11 -5.05
N ASP A 19 -23.21 0.44 -4.38
CA ASP A 19 -23.35 1.64 -3.57
C ASP A 19 -22.82 1.43 -2.14
N GLU A 20 -22.37 0.20 -1.82
CA GLU A 20 -21.82 -0.19 -0.53
C GLU A 20 -20.29 -0.12 -0.53
N LEU A 21 -19.71 -0.05 0.67
CA LEU A 21 -18.26 -0.17 0.82
C LEU A 21 -17.78 -1.51 0.26
N PRO A 22 -16.69 -1.54 -0.52
CA PRO A 22 -16.12 -2.78 -1.04
C PRO A 22 -15.78 -3.80 0.04
N GLU A 23 -15.44 -3.34 1.24
CA GLU A 23 -15.14 -4.17 2.41
C GLU A 23 -16.35 -4.97 2.91
N ALA A 24 -17.57 -4.52 2.67
CA ALA A 24 -18.77 -5.31 2.98
C ALA A 24 -18.80 -6.65 2.23
N ALA A 25 -18.17 -6.72 1.06
CA ALA A 25 -18.07 -7.92 0.26
C ALA A 25 -17.28 -9.06 0.95
N ASN A 26 -16.41 -8.75 1.91
CA ASN A 26 -15.69 -9.77 2.67
C ASN A 26 -16.66 -10.76 3.36
N ILE A 27 -17.84 -10.27 3.75
CA ILE A 27 -18.88 -11.06 4.40
C ILE A 27 -19.99 -11.42 3.41
N LEU A 28 -20.45 -10.45 2.59
CA LEU A 28 -21.62 -10.62 1.74
C LEU A 28 -21.34 -11.35 0.43
N HIS A 29 -20.12 -11.22 -0.10
CA HIS A 29 -19.74 -11.72 -1.42
C HIS A 29 -18.29 -12.25 -1.44
N PRO A 30 -17.94 -13.24 -0.60
CA PRO A 30 -16.56 -13.72 -0.45
C PRO A 30 -15.95 -14.24 -1.77
N ASP A 31 -16.76 -14.86 -2.63
CA ASP A 31 -16.36 -15.32 -3.95
C ASP A 31 -15.84 -14.20 -4.86
N ARG A 32 -16.44 -13.01 -4.78
CA ARG A 32 -16.01 -11.84 -5.55
C ARG A 32 -14.65 -11.30 -5.06
N VAL A 33 -14.43 -11.35 -3.75
CA VAL A 33 -13.15 -10.93 -3.15
C VAL A 33 -12.03 -11.87 -3.59
N ILE A 34 -12.25 -13.19 -3.49
CA ILE A 34 -11.29 -14.20 -3.97
C ILE A 34 -11.01 -14.01 -5.46
N ALA A 35 -12.05 -13.77 -6.27
CA ALA A 35 -11.90 -13.55 -7.71
C ALA A 35 -10.99 -12.34 -8.01
N ILE A 36 -11.18 -11.21 -7.33
CA ILE A 36 -10.34 -10.01 -7.54
C ILE A 36 -8.88 -10.28 -7.17
N HIS A 37 -8.62 -10.89 -6.00
CA HIS A 37 -7.24 -11.26 -5.64
C HIS A 37 -6.61 -12.18 -6.68
N THR A 38 -7.34 -13.19 -7.12
CA THR A 38 -6.88 -14.15 -8.15
C THR A 38 -6.57 -13.44 -9.46
N GLU A 39 -7.41 -12.47 -9.88
CA GLU A 39 -7.23 -11.68 -11.09
C GLU A 39 -5.98 -10.79 -11.04
N TYR A 40 -5.50 -10.40 -9.86
CA TYR A 40 -4.22 -9.71 -9.70
C TYR A 40 -3.02 -10.65 -9.56
N ILE A 41 -3.21 -11.80 -8.90
CA ILE A 41 -2.15 -12.81 -8.74
C ILE A 41 -1.73 -13.41 -10.08
N ASN A 42 -2.70 -13.77 -10.92
CA ASN A 42 -2.47 -14.42 -12.21
C ASN A 42 -1.57 -13.60 -13.15
N PRO A 43 -1.79 -12.28 -13.34
CA PRO A 43 -0.91 -11.43 -14.14
C PRO A 43 0.48 -11.20 -13.56
N GLY A 44 0.74 -11.55 -12.31
CA GLY A 44 2.07 -11.45 -11.76
C GLY A 44 2.22 -10.65 -10.47
N ALA A 45 1.14 -10.17 -9.85
CA ALA A 45 1.25 -9.57 -8.52
C ALA A 45 1.78 -10.58 -7.49
N ARG A 46 2.71 -10.13 -6.65
CA ARG A 46 3.35 -10.93 -5.59
C ARG A 46 3.28 -10.24 -4.22
N TYR A 47 2.78 -9.02 -4.16
CA TYR A 47 2.41 -8.28 -2.97
C TYR A 47 0.94 -7.87 -3.14
N ILE A 48 0.04 -8.51 -2.41
CA ILE A 48 -1.40 -8.27 -2.50
C ILE A 48 -1.90 -7.66 -1.19
N ARG A 49 -2.75 -6.64 -1.32
CA ARG A 49 -3.36 -5.95 -0.18
C ARG A 49 -4.73 -6.56 0.12
N THR A 50 -5.02 -6.80 1.38
CA THR A 50 -6.35 -7.26 1.80
C THR A 50 -7.43 -6.21 1.50
N ASN A 51 -8.67 -6.63 1.35
CA ASN A 51 -9.80 -5.72 1.17
C ASN A 51 -10.23 -5.13 2.51
N THR A 52 -9.39 -4.28 3.12
CA THR A 52 -9.60 -3.78 4.49
C THR A 52 -9.26 -2.29 4.66
N TYR A 53 -9.06 -1.55 3.58
CA TYR A 53 -8.73 -0.12 3.59
C TYR A 53 -9.67 0.69 4.49
N ALA A 54 -10.97 0.47 4.39
CA ALA A 54 -12.00 1.15 5.16
C ALA A 54 -12.57 0.30 6.32
N SER A 55 -11.93 -0.82 6.69
CA SER A 55 -12.37 -1.70 7.76
C SER A 55 -12.02 -1.13 9.14
N ASN A 56 -12.65 -0.03 9.51
CA ASN A 56 -12.46 0.65 10.78
C ASN A 56 -13.79 1.10 11.40
N SER A 57 -13.75 1.54 12.65
CA SER A 57 -14.94 1.90 13.41
C SER A 57 -15.71 3.11 12.86
N ASN A 58 -15.07 3.96 12.05
CA ASN A 58 -15.73 5.14 11.48
C ASN A 58 -16.42 4.87 10.13
N LEU A 59 -15.86 3.96 9.32
CA LEU A 59 -16.31 3.75 7.95
C LEU A 59 -17.15 2.48 7.79
N LEU A 60 -16.75 1.38 8.43
CA LEU A 60 -17.42 0.10 8.25
C LEU A 60 -18.53 -0.13 9.28
N SER A 61 -18.24 0.00 10.57
CA SER A 61 -19.20 -0.25 11.67
C SER A 61 -18.65 0.27 12.99
N ASP A 62 -19.52 0.86 13.82
CA ASP A 62 -19.22 1.24 15.20
C ASP A 62 -19.09 0.04 16.18
N ASP A 63 -19.40 -1.16 15.72
CA ASP A 63 -19.23 -2.42 16.43
C ASP A 63 -17.83 -3.00 16.14
N GLU A 64 -16.97 -2.94 17.15
CA GLU A 64 -15.59 -3.44 17.05
C GLU A 64 -15.51 -4.94 16.69
N ASN A 65 -16.50 -5.75 17.07
CA ASN A 65 -16.54 -7.17 16.72
C ASN A 65 -16.82 -7.37 15.23
N LYS A 66 -17.70 -6.55 14.65
CA LYS A 66 -17.96 -6.59 13.20
C LYS A 66 -16.75 -6.17 12.39
N VAL A 67 -16.01 -5.16 12.88
CA VAL A 67 -14.74 -4.77 12.25
C VAL A 67 -13.73 -5.91 12.33
N LYS A 68 -13.58 -6.56 13.49
CA LYS A 68 -12.68 -7.72 13.64
C LYS A 68 -13.12 -8.89 12.75
N GLU A 69 -14.39 -9.21 12.69
CA GLU A 69 -14.94 -10.26 11.81
C GLU A 69 -14.63 -9.96 10.33
N ASN A 70 -14.85 -8.73 9.91
CA ASN A 70 -14.60 -8.30 8.54
C ASN A 70 -13.12 -8.41 8.14
N ILE A 71 -12.20 -7.92 9.00
CA ILE A 71 -10.76 -8.02 8.75
C ILE A 71 -10.33 -9.49 8.71
N THR A 72 -10.82 -10.30 9.65
CA THR A 72 -10.52 -11.74 9.69
C THR A 72 -10.95 -12.42 8.39
N ALA A 73 -12.18 -12.16 7.93
CA ALA A 73 -12.68 -12.68 6.67
C ALA A 73 -11.81 -12.23 5.48
N ALA A 74 -11.48 -10.93 5.40
CA ALA A 74 -10.66 -10.40 4.31
C ALA A 74 -9.30 -11.08 4.20
N VAL A 75 -8.61 -11.29 5.34
CA VAL A 75 -7.31 -11.96 5.35
C VAL A 75 -7.45 -13.43 4.92
N GLN A 76 -8.46 -14.14 5.42
CA GLN A 76 -8.71 -15.52 5.03
C GLN A 76 -9.01 -15.66 3.53
N LEU A 77 -9.78 -14.74 2.95
CA LEU A 77 -10.08 -14.74 1.51
C LEU A 77 -8.81 -14.46 0.66
N ALA A 78 -7.94 -13.57 1.10
CA ALA A 78 -6.65 -13.36 0.45
C ALA A 78 -5.77 -14.61 0.54
N GLN A 79 -5.70 -15.27 1.71
CA GLN A 79 -4.97 -16.53 1.90
C GLN A 79 -5.52 -17.66 1.01
N GLU A 80 -6.84 -17.73 0.86
CA GLU A 80 -7.48 -18.72 -0.02
C GLU A 80 -7.16 -18.46 -1.49
N ALA A 81 -7.21 -17.21 -1.93
CA ALA A 81 -6.81 -16.83 -3.29
C ALA A 81 -5.34 -17.20 -3.57
N VAL A 82 -4.44 -16.92 -2.64
CA VAL A 82 -3.02 -17.31 -2.73
C VAL A 82 -2.87 -18.83 -2.83
N LYS A 83 -3.49 -19.57 -1.92
CA LYS A 83 -3.45 -21.03 -1.90
C LYS A 83 -3.97 -21.64 -3.20
N SER A 84 -5.10 -21.14 -3.68
CA SER A 84 -5.77 -21.66 -4.89
C SER A 84 -5.01 -21.33 -6.17
N SER A 85 -4.22 -20.25 -6.18
CA SER A 85 -3.41 -19.86 -7.35
C SER A 85 -2.26 -20.84 -7.65
N GLY A 86 -1.80 -21.61 -6.67
CA GLY A 86 -0.62 -22.46 -6.78
C GLY A 86 0.71 -21.69 -6.99
N VAL A 87 0.67 -20.38 -6.96
CA VAL A 87 1.86 -19.50 -7.13
C VAL A 87 2.60 -19.41 -5.80
N ARG A 88 3.93 -19.53 -5.86
CA ARG A 88 4.80 -19.41 -4.68
C ARG A 88 5.23 -17.96 -4.46
N GLN A 89 5.57 -17.64 -3.20
CA GLN A 89 6.13 -16.34 -2.81
C GLN A 89 5.20 -15.16 -3.13
N ILE A 90 3.96 -15.25 -2.68
CA ILE A 90 3.03 -14.13 -2.63
C ILE A 90 2.97 -13.65 -1.18
N TYR A 91 3.13 -12.36 -0.98
CA TYR A 91 3.04 -11.70 0.32
C TYR A 91 1.67 -11.05 0.47
N ILE A 92 1.01 -11.31 1.59
CA ILE A 92 -0.28 -10.73 1.94
C ILE A 92 -0.03 -9.56 2.90
N ALA A 93 -0.41 -8.36 2.46
CA ALA A 93 -0.34 -7.15 3.25
C ALA A 93 -1.72 -6.81 3.82
N GLY A 94 -1.83 -6.80 5.14
CA GLY A 94 -2.99 -6.25 5.82
C GLY A 94 -3.07 -4.75 5.57
N ASP A 95 -4.08 -4.31 4.85
CA ASP A 95 -4.20 -2.94 4.38
C ASP A 95 -4.98 -2.07 5.37
N ILE A 96 -4.42 -0.93 5.75
CA ILE A 96 -5.00 0.01 6.70
C ILE A 96 -4.99 1.41 6.07
N GLY A 97 -6.17 1.93 5.78
CA GLY A 97 -6.36 3.31 5.31
C GLY A 97 -6.54 4.32 6.44
N PRO A 98 -6.52 5.63 6.12
CA PRO A 98 -6.73 6.69 7.09
C PRO A 98 -8.16 6.71 7.62
N ILE A 99 -8.29 6.93 8.92
CA ILE A 99 -9.58 7.09 9.60
C ILE A 99 -9.98 8.57 9.48
N PRO A 100 -11.13 8.90 8.85
CA PRO A 100 -11.58 10.28 8.71
C PRO A 100 -11.82 10.97 10.05
N ASP A 101 -11.58 12.28 10.10
CA ASP A 101 -11.99 13.13 11.23
C ASP A 101 -13.48 13.36 11.25
N GLY A 102 -14.05 13.60 12.43
CA GLY A 102 -15.39 14.17 12.59
C GLY A 102 -16.57 13.21 12.50
N MET A 103 -16.35 11.91 12.29
CA MET A 103 -17.48 10.96 12.26
C MET A 103 -17.85 10.39 13.65
N GLY A 104 -17.08 10.66 14.68
CA GLY A 104 -17.49 10.50 16.09
C GLY A 104 -17.52 9.08 16.65
N PHE A 105 -17.20 8.05 15.87
CA PHE A 105 -17.32 6.64 16.31
C PHE A 105 -16.05 6.06 16.93
N VAL A 106 -14.88 6.65 16.73
CA VAL A 106 -13.65 6.19 17.38
C VAL A 106 -13.65 6.60 18.85
N LYS A 107 -14.11 5.71 19.70
CA LYS A 107 -14.33 5.94 21.13
C LYS A 107 -13.08 6.27 21.93
N ASN A 108 -11.93 5.79 21.50
CA ASN A 108 -10.68 5.82 22.27
C ASN A 108 -9.55 6.63 21.65
N GLY A 109 -9.81 7.32 20.53
CA GLY A 109 -8.81 8.01 19.72
C GLY A 109 -8.30 7.16 18.55
N LYS A 110 -7.89 7.82 17.47
CA LYS A 110 -7.42 7.15 16.24
C LYS A 110 -6.19 6.28 16.48
N ASP A 111 -5.28 6.75 17.30
CA ASP A 111 -4.05 6.06 17.68
C ASP A 111 -4.33 4.67 18.24
N LYS A 112 -5.29 4.55 19.14
CA LYS A 112 -5.69 3.25 19.72
C LYS A 112 -6.43 2.38 18.71
N GLU A 113 -7.25 2.99 17.84
CA GLU A 113 -7.90 2.26 16.78
C GLU A 113 -6.87 1.66 15.81
N TYR A 114 -5.85 2.41 15.39
CA TYR A 114 -4.78 1.87 14.55
C TYR A 114 -4.02 0.73 15.23
N VAL A 115 -3.75 0.82 16.53
CA VAL A 115 -3.16 -0.30 17.30
C VAL A 115 -4.07 -1.52 17.24
N ARG A 116 -5.39 -1.34 17.46
CA ARG A 116 -6.36 -2.43 17.40
C ARG A 116 -6.42 -3.09 16.02
N LEU A 117 -6.51 -2.29 14.95
CA LEU A 117 -6.51 -2.80 13.58
C LEU A 117 -5.22 -3.58 13.27
N ALA A 118 -4.08 -3.02 13.62
CA ALA A 118 -2.78 -3.66 13.43
C ALA A 118 -2.66 -4.98 14.21
N SER A 119 -3.21 -5.05 15.45
CA SER A 119 -3.22 -6.27 16.26
C SER A 119 -4.06 -7.37 15.60
N ILE A 120 -5.22 -7.04 15.04
CA ILE A 120 -6.06 -8.01 14.32
C ILE A 120 -5.32 -8.55 13.09
N MET A 121 -4.68 -7.68 12.31
CA MET A 121 -3.89 -8.11 11.14
C MET A 121 -2.79 -9.09 11.54
N LEU A 122 -2.05 -8.77 12.60
CA LEU A 122 -0.98 -9.63 13.13
C LEU A 122 -1.53 -10.98 13.61
N GLU A 123 -2.65 -10.98 14.34
CA GLU A 123 -3.33 -12.20 14.81
C GLU A 123 -3.75 -13.12 13.64
N GLN A 124 -4.11 -12.54 12.49
CA GLN A 124 -4.51 -13.31 11.29
C GLN A 124 -3.32 -13.80 10.46
N GLY A 125 -2.08 -13.46 10.83
CA GLY A 125 -0.87 -13.99 10.20
C GLY A 125 -0.60 -13.41 8.81
N VAL A 126 -0.82 -12.10 8.62
CA VAL A 126 -0.38 -11.41 7.41
C VAL A 126 1.15 -11.32 7.35
N ASP A 127 1.72 -11.27 6.16
CA ASP A 127 3.17 -11.11 5.96
C ASP A 127 3.62 -9.65 6.19
N ALA A 128 2.72 -8.71 5.95
CA ALA A 128 2.98 -7.29 6.08
C ALA A 128 1.78 -6.53 6.65
N VAL A 129 2.02 -5.39 7.28
CA VAL A 129 1.00 -4.36 7.55
C VAL A 129 1.34 -3.14 6.69
N HIS A 130 0.37 -2.73 5.89
CA HIS A 130 0.49 -1.65 4.93
C HIS A 130 -0.42 -0.49 5.32
N PHE A 131 0.18 0.62 5.74
CA PHE A 131 -0.52 1.88 5.97
C PHE A 131 -0.52 2.66 4.66
N GLU A 132 -1.70 2.80 4.00
CA GLU A 132 -1.75 3.46 2.69
C GLU A 132 -2.59 4.74 2.67
N THR A 133 -2.20 5.66 1.78
CA THR A 133 -2.94 6.91 1.50
C THR A 133 -2.94 7.92 2.65
N PHE A 134 -1.96 7.85 3.53
CA PHE A 134 -1.85 8.76 4.66
C PHE A 134 -1.41 10.17 4.24
N ALA A 135 -1.91 11.20 4.97
CA ALA A 135 -1.50 12.59 4.80
C ALA A 135 -0.31 12.97 5.71
N ASP A 136 -0.17 12.26 6.82
CA ASP A 136 0.91 12.31 7.80
C ASP A 136 1.07 10.93 8.47
N TYR A 137 1.86 10.83 9.52
CA TYR A 137 2.15 9.54 10.18
C TYR A 137 1.97 9.56 11.70
N GLU A 138 1.54 10.67 12.30
CA GLU A 138 1.53 10.81 13.76
C GLU A 138 0.57 9.82 14.43
N ASP A 139 -0.63 9.68 13.91
CA ASP A 139 -1.67 8.80 14.47
C ASP A 139 -1.30 7.31 14.43
N ILE A 140 -0.42 6.89 13.51
CA ILE A 140 -0.02 5.48 13.35
C ILE A 140 1.26 5.10 14.11
N LEU A 141 1.97 6.06 14.72
CA LEU A 141 3.19 5.77 15.48
C LEU A 141 3.00 4.72 16.58
N PRO A 142 1.91 4.75 17.39
CA PRO A 142 1.66 3.71 18.39
C PRO A 142 1.43 2.32 17.78
N ALA A 143 0.80 2.25 16.59
CA ALA A 143 0.58 0.98 15.90
C ALA A 143 1.90 0.39 15.36
N ILE A 144 2.79 1.22 14.81
CA ILE A 144 4.12 0.81 14.36
C ILE A 144 4.92 0.25 15.54
N LYS A 145 4.93 0.98 16.66
CA LYS A 145 5.60 0.52 17.89
C LYS A 145 5.03 -0.82 18.36
N TYR A 146 3.70 -0.94 18.43
CA TYR A 146 3.03 -2.19 18.82
C TYR A 146 3.45 -3.36 17.93
N LEU A 147 3.44 -3.18 16.61
CA LEU A 147 3.83 -4.23 15.66
C LEU A 147 5.26 -4.70 15.89
N ARG A 148 6.22 -3.78 16.09
CA ARG A 148 7.62 -4.13 16.33
C ARG A 148 7.84 -4.83 17.67
N GLU A 149 7.16 -4.39 18.72
CA GLU A 149 7.22 -5.03 20.03
C GLU A 149 6.57 -6.43 20.03
N SER A 150 5.57 -6.65 19.16
CA SER A 150 4.84 -7.92 19.08
C SER A 150 5.48 -8.92 18.09
N SER A 151 6.17 -8.46 17.05
CA SER A 151 6.80 -9.32 16.03
C SER A 151 7.98 -8.62 15.38
N SER A 152 9.16 -9.24 15.46
CA SER A 152 10.38 -8.76 14.77
C SER A 152 10.29 -8.94 13.25
N ASP A 153 9.50 -9.89 12.78
CA ASP A 153 9.52 -10.37 11.39
C ASP A 153 8.43 -9.76 10.51
N ILE A 154 7.43 -9.09 11.12
CA ILE A 154 6.37 -8.43 10.35
C ILE A 154 6.93 -7.30 9.49
N PHE A 155 6.65 -7.32 8.20
CA PHE A 155 7.03 -6.24 7.31
C PHE A 155 6.08 -5.05 7.46
N ILE A 156 6.59 -3.85 7.75
CA ILE A 156 5.79 -2.65 7.93
C ILE A 156 6.09 -1.66 6.82
N SER A 157 5.04 -1.20 6.13
CA SER A 157 5.16 -0.20 5.07
C SER A 157 4.20 0.96 5.26
N ILE A 158 4.65 2.18 4.92
CA ILE A 158 3.83 3.39 4.94
C ILE A 158 3.87 4.02 3.56
N CYS A 159 2.69 4.33 3.00
CA CYS A 159 2.54 5.10 1.78
C CYS A 159 1.73 6.36 2.00
N PHE A 160 2.23 7.47 1.47
CA PHE A 160 1.60 8.78 1.55
C PHE A 160 0.92 9.15 0.24
N SER A 161 -0.23 9.81 0.36
CA SER A 161 -0.92 10.40 -0.79
C SER A 161 -0.56 11.88 -0.90
N VAL A 162 -0.12 12.29 -2.07
CA VAL A 162 0.23 13.68 -2.38
C VAL A 162 -0.43 14.13 -3.68
N ASN A 163 -0.69 15.42 -3.77
CA ASN A 163 -1.21 16.03 -4.99
C ASN A 163 -0.12 16.19 -6.06
N GLN A 164 -0.48 16.71 -7.23
CA GLN A 164 0.44 16.94 -8.36
C GLN A 164 1.62 17.88 -8.04
N TYR A 165 1.50 18.69 -7.00
CA TYR A 165 2.57 19.58 -6.54
C TYR A 165 3.47 18.93 -5.47
N GLY A 166 3.19 17.68 -5.11
CA GLY A 166 3.96 16.91 -4.13
C GLY A 166 3.63 17.23 -2.67
N TYR A 167 2.41 17.72 -2.37
CA TYR A 167 1.98 18.01 -1.00
C TYR A 167 0.80 17.11 -0.61
N SER A 168 0.84 16.60 0.62
CA SER A 168 -0.26 15.86 1.23
C SER A 168 -1.41 16.79 1.65
N ALA A 169 -2.55 16.20 2.03
CA ALA A 169 -3.68 16.95 2.57
C ALA A 169 -3.34 17.68 3.89
N ALA A 170 -2.34 17.23 4.63
CA ALA A 170 -1.80 17.91 5.81
C ALA A 170 -0.80 19.04 5.47
N GLY A 171 -0.56 19.33 4.17
CA GLY A 171 0.36 20.38 3.73
C GLY A 171 1.85 20.00 3.81
N LEU A 172 2.16 18.73 4.06
CA LEU A 172 3.53 18.24 4.13
C LEU A 172 4.04 17.84 2.74
N SER A 173 5.29 18.19 2.42
CA SER A 173 5.87 17.79 1.14
C SER A 173 6.21 16.30 1.13
N ALA A 174 6.10 15.65 -0.05
CA ALA A 174 6.50 14.25 -0.26
C ALA A 174 7.91 13.98 0.26
N LYS A 175 8.85 14.89 -0.01
CA LYS A 175 10.23 14.77 0.45
C LYS A 175 10.30 14.68 1.98
N ARG A 176 9.65 15.61 2.69
CA ARG A 176 9.61 15.61 4.16
C ARG A 176 8.98 14.35 4.71
N LEU A 177 7.83 13.94 4.17
CA LEU A 177 7.13 12.73 4.60
C LEU A 177 8.01 11.48 4.47
N ILE A 178 8.68 11.32 3.33
CA ILE A 178 9.57 10.17 3.09
C ILE A 178 10.81 10.21 3.98
N GLU A 179 11.46 11.38 4.14
CA GLU A 179 12.64 11.54 4.98
C GLU A 179 12.33 11.29 6.46
N ASP A 180 11.19 11.74 6.96
CA ASP A 180 10.79 11.54 8.34
C ASP A 180 10.33 10.09 8.59
N ALA A 181 9.50 9.51 7.70
CA ALA A 181 9.07 8.12 7.81
C ALA A 181 10.25 7.13 7.68
N ALA A 182 11.28 7.45 6.91
CA ALA A 182 12.48 6.62 6.81
C ALA A 182 13.28 6.51 8.13
N LYS A 183 13.06 7.41 9.09
CA LYS A 183 13.65 7.35 10.44
C LYS A 183 12.86 6.47 11.40
N LEU A 184 11.61 6.12 11.05
CA LEU A 184 10.76 5.26 11.85
C LEU A 184 11.20 3.80 11.75
N ASP A 185 10.74 2.99 12.70
CA ASP A 185 10.99 1.54 12.69
C ASP A 185 10.02 0.82 11.74
N VAL A 186 10.15 1.11 10.47
CA VAL A 186 9.41 0.51 9.35
C VAL A 186 10.38 -0.06 8.33
N ASP A 187 9.94 -1.00 7.48
CA ASP A 187 10.78 -1.61 6.46
C ASP A 187 10.73 -0.85 5.14
N ALA A 188 9.61 -0.22 4.87
CA ALA A 188 9.38 0.44 3.60
C ALA A 188 8.59 1.75 3.76
N VAL A 189 8.90 2.69 2.87
CA VAL A 189 8.19 3.96 2.74
C VAL A 189 7.85 4.20 1.27
N GLY A 190 6.81 4.97 0.99
CA GLY A 190 6.44 5.19 -0.39
C GLY A 190 5.36 6.22 -0.62
N LEU A 191 4.92 6.28 -1.87
CA LEU A 191 3.81 7.11 -2.33
C LEU A 191 2.75 6.24 -3.00
N ASN A 192 1.48 6.49 -2.69
CA ASN A 192 0.37 5.85 -3.38
C ASN A 192 -0.76 6.85 -3.66
N CYS A 193 -1.64 6.49 -4.58
CA CYS A 193 -2.79 7.32 -4.93
C CYS A 193 -2.42 8.77 -5.31
N GLY A 194 -3.35 9.72 -5.21
CA GLY A 194 -3.18 11.16 -5.41
C GLY A 194 -2.83 11.59 -6.84
N VAL A 195 -1.91 10.89 -7.50
CA VAL A 195 -1.43 11.21 -8.85
C VAL A 195 -1.32 9.97 -9.74
N GLY A 196 -1.35 10.18 -11.06
CA GLY A 196 -1.09 9.12 -12.04
C GLY A 196 0.40 8.81 -12.19
N SER A 197 0.72 7.69 -12.86
CA SER A 197 2.07 7.15 -12.99
C SER A 197 3.10 8.11 -13.59
N GLY A 198 2.68 9.01 -14.49
CA GLY A 198 3.55 10.03 -15.06
C GLY A 198 4.05 11.06 -14.04
N HIS A 199 3.13 11.61 -13.23
CA HIS A 199 3.48 12.55 -12.15
C HIS A 199 4.21 11.86 -11.01
N MET A 200 3.81 10.64 -10.63
CA MET A 200 4.54 9.85 -9.64
C MET A 200 6.02 9.69 -10.03
N SER A 201 6.28 9.42 -11.31
CA SER A 201 7.64 9.31 -11.83
C SER A 201 8.45 10.60 -11.65
N GLN A 202 7.83 11.77 -11.88
CA GLN A 202 8.48 13.08 -11.67
C GLN A 202 8.70 13.40 -10.19
N LEU A 203 7.74 13.09 -9.33
CA LEU A 203 7.89 13.28 -7.89
C LEU A 203 9.06 12.46 -7.34
N ILE A 204 9.19 11.21 -7.75
CA ILE A 204 10.28 10.32 -7.31
C ILE A 204 11.66 10.87 -7.70
N ASP A 205 11.80 11.58 -8.81
CA ASP A 205 13.07 12.21 -9.20
C ASP A 205 13.56 13.24 -8.17
N GLY A 206 12.63 13.88 -7.45
CA GLY A 206 12.93 14.84 -6.37
C GLY A 206 13.15 14.22 -5.00
N LEU A 207 12.97 12.90 -4.86
CA LEU A 207 13.11 12.20 -3.59
C LEU A 207 14.49 11.55 -3.47
N GLY A 208 15.16 11.77 -2.36
CA GLY A 208 16.33 10.99 -1.97
C GLY A 208 15.88 9.60 -1.48
N LEU A 209 15.88 8.59 -2.35
CA LEU A 209 15.50 7.24 -1.94
C LEU A 209 16.52 6.70 -0.93
N SER A 210 16.03 6.32 0.26
CA SER A 210 16.86 5.74 1.31
C SER A 210 17.44 4.39 0.85
N LYS A 211 18.73 4.17 1.12
CA LYS A 211 19.36 2.87 0.87
C LYS A 211 18.96 1.82 1.91
N ASN A 212 18.49 2.26 3.08
CA ASN A 212 18.19 1.41 4.24
C ASN A 212 16.71 1.02 4.33
N LYS A 213 15.85 1.57 3.49
CA LYS A 213 14.41 1.27 3.45
C LYS A 213 14.02 0.85 2.04
N PHE A 214 13.07 -0.06 1.92
CA PHE A 214 12.43 -0.31 0.64
C PHE A 214 11.55 0.88 0.24
N PHE A 215 11.35 1.07 -1.05
CA PHE A 215 10.49 2.12 -1.55
C PHE A 215 9.34 1.56 -2.37
N LEU A 216 8.10 2.04 -2.07
CA LEU A 216 6.90 1.68 -2.79
C LEU A 216 6.42 2.83 -3.70
N ALA A 217 5.93 2.49 -4.88
CA ALA A 217 5.22 3.43 -5.75
C ALA A 217 3.97 2.77 -6.31
N LEU A 218 2.80 3.26 -5.90
CA LEU A 218 1.49 2.72 -6.24
C LEU A 218 0.58 3.85 -6.76
N PRO A 219 0.85 4.41 -7.96
CA PRO A 219 0.07 5.50 -8.53
C PRO A 219 -1.32 5.05 -8.99
N ASN A 220 -2.20 6.03 -9.23
CA ASN A 220 -3.44 5.82 -9.95
C ASN A 220 -3.18 5.48 -11.43
N ALA A 221 -4.14 4.85 -12.09
CA ALA A 221 -4.09 4.62 -13.53
C ALA A 221 -3.98 5.93 -14.33
N GLY A 222 -4.63 6.97 -13.83
CA GLY A 222 -4.66 8.33 -14.36
C GLY A 222 -5.27 9.29 -13.37
N TYR A 223 -5.73 10.44 -13.84
CA TYR A 223 -6.52 11.36 -13.03
C TYR A 223 -7.99 10.94 -13.03
N PRO A 224 -8.72 11.18 -11.92
CA PRO A 224 -10.14 10.94 -11.88
C PRO A 224 -10.88 11.90 -12.84
N ASP A 225 -11.78 11.33 -13.63
CA ASP A 225 -12.76 12.05 -14.43
C ASP A 225 -14.16 11.72 -13.89
N PHE A 226 -14.97 12.74 -13.70
CA PHE A 226 -16.34 12.60 -13.18
C PHE A 226 -17.33 12.65 -14.34
N THR A 227 -17.76 11.49 -14.81
CA THR A 227 -18.81 11.37 -15.82
C THR A 227 -20.03 10.68 -15.22
N ARG A 228 -21.21 11.31 -15.32
CA ARG A 228 -22.52 10.76 -14.89
C ARG A 228 -22.54 10.22 -13.44
N ASN A 229 -22.00 10.95 -12.48
CA ASN A 229 -21.88 10.56 -11.07
C ASN A 229 -20.99 9.34 -10.77
N HIS A 230 -20.21 8.88 -11.74
CA HIS A 230 -19.20 7.85 -11.51
C HIS A 230 -17.79 8.43 -11.70
N MET A 231 -16.90 8.06 -10.80
CA MET A 231 -15.48 8.41 -10.88
C MET A 231 -14.78 7.39 -11.78
N HIS A 232 -14.31 7.84 -12.94
CA HIS A 232 -13.50 7.03 -13.83
C HIS A 232 -12.05 7.48 -13.78
N PHE A 233 -11.13 6.54 -13.80
CA PHE A 233 -9.70 6.83 -13.92
C PHE A 233 -9.27 6.51 -15.35
N GLY A 234 -9.04 7.58 -16.15
CA GLY A 234 -8.50 7.43 -17.49
C GLY A 234 -7.03 7.06 -17.46
N GLY A 235 -6.65 5.99 -18.17
CA GLY A 235 -5.24 5.63 -18.31
C GLY A 235 -5.08 4.40 -19.21
N ALA A 236 -4.26 4.52 -20.27
CA ALA A 236 -3.93 3.37 -21.10
C ALA A 236 -3.00 2.42 -20.31
N PRO A 237 -3.34 1.13 -20.19
CA PRO A 237 -2.50 0.16 -19.46
C PRO A 237 -1.05 0.09 -19.97
N ALA A 238 -0.81 0.29 -21.26
CA ALA A 238 0.53 0.33 -21.83
C ALA A 238 1.34 1.56 -21.38
N TYR A 239 0.69 2.74 -21.29
CA TYR A 239 1.34 3.94 -20.75
C TYR A 239 1.70 3.77 -19.28
N PHE A 240 0.75 3.26 -18.49
CA PHE A 240 0.97 2.93 -17.07
C PHE A 240 2.19 2.01 -16.93
N ALA A 241 2.21 0.88 -17.63
CA ALA A 241 3.29 -0.10 -17.58
C ALA A 241 4.66 0.49 -17.94
N GLY A 242 4.73 1.30 -19.00
CA GLY A 242 5.97 1.98 -19.40
C GLY A 242 6.46 2.96 -18.34
N LYS A 243 5.55 3.69 -17.67
CA LYS A 243 5.92 4.59 -16.56
C LYS A 243 6.35 3.83 -15.32
N MET A 244 5.70 2.72 -14.98
CA MET A 244 6.09 1.89 -13.85
C MET A 244 7.47 1.25 -14.06
N ALA A 245 7.82 0.84 -15.29
CA ALA A 245 9.16 0.40 -15.61
C ALA A 245 10.21 1.52 -15.48
N GLN A 246 9.88 2.77 -15.82
CA GLN A 246 10.75 3.93 -15.58
C GLN A 246 10.93 4.17 -14.08
N ILE A 247 9.86 4.12 -13.29
CA ILE A 247 9.89 4.24 -11.82
C ILE A 247 10.78 3.14 -11.22
N ALA A 248 10.62 1.90 -11.63
CA ALA A 248 11.42 0.78 -11.16
C ALA A 248 12.93 0.95 -11.45
N LYS A 249 13.29 1.55 -12.61
CA LYS A 249 14.69 1.87 -12.95
C LYS A 249 15.31 2.90 -12.01
N LYS A 250 14.51 3.74 -11.35
CA LYS A 250 14.98 4.75 -10.39
C LYS A 250 15.33 4.19 -9.01
N GLY A 251 15.15 2.87 -8.81
CA GLY A 251 15.48 2.20 -7.56
C GLY A 251 14.28 1.96 -6.65
N VAL A 252 13.06 2.05 -7.19
CA VAL A 252 11.85 1.65 -6.48
C VAL A 252 11.79 0.12 -6.40
N ASP A 253 11.52 -0.40 -5.22
CA ASP A 253 11.58 -1.83 -4.91
C ASP A 253 10.23 -2.54 -5.15
N ILE A 254 9.12 -1.90 -4.77
CA ILE A 254 7.77 -2.44 -4.89
C ILE A 254 6.96 -1.49 -5.77
N VAL A 255 6.45 -2.00 -6.87
CA VAL A 255 5.68 -1.24 -7.85
C VAL A 255 4.34 -1.90 -8.12
N GLY A 256 3.29 -1.12 -8.20
CA GLY A 256 1.93 -1.60 -8.43
C GLY A 256 1.01 -0.45 -8.77
N GLY A 257 -0.26 -0.55 -8.41
CA GLY A 257 -1.21 0.50 -8.71
C GLY A 257 -2.17 0.82 -7.56
N CYS A 258 -2.84 1.96 -7.69
CA CYS A 258 -3.93 2.40 -6.84
C CYS A 258 -5.17 2.64 -7.72
N CYS A 259 -6.02 3.59 -7.39
CA CYS A 259 -7.30 3.83 -8.02
C CYS A 259 -7.27 3.75 -9.56
N GLY A 260 -8.23 3.04 -10.13
CA GLY A 260 -8.41 2.84 -11.57
C GLY A 260 -7.44 1.84 -12.22
N THR A 261 -6.43 1.33 -11.52
CA THR A 261 -5.60 0.26 -12.08
C THR A 261 -6.35 -1.07 -12.02
N ARG A 262 -6.23 -1.85 -13.10
CA ARG A 262 -6.92 -3.12 -13.30
C ARG A 262 -5.92 -4.24 -13.54
N PRO A 263 -6.33 -5.51 -13.49
CA PRO A 263 -5.45 -6.65 -13.77
C PRO A 263 -4.64 -6.52 -15.06
N GLU A 264 -5.22 -6.00 -16.15
CA GLU A 264 -4.52 -5.73 -17.39
C GLU A 264 -3.35 -4.73 -17.22
N SER A 265 -3.51 -3.71 -16.38
CA SER A 265 -2.43 -2.75 -16.08
C SER A 265 -1.26 -3.43 -15.38
N ILE A 266 -1.57 -4.34 -14.44
CA ILE A 266 -0.57 -5.10 -13.70
C ILE A 266 0.12 -6.11 -14.62
N GLU A 267 -0.61 -6.81 -15.50
CA GLU A 267 -0.05 -7.73 -16.49
C GLU A 267 0.99 -7.05 -17.37
N LYS A 268 0.61 -5.92 -17.97
CA LYS A 268 1.53 -5.15 -18.81
C LYS A 268 2.72 -4.61 -18.04
N MET A 269 2.50 -4.17 -16.79
CA MET A 269 3.58 -3.73 -15.89
C MET A 269 4.56 -4.88 -15.62
N CYS A 270 4.08 -6.06 -15.25
CA CYS A 270 4.92 -7.22 -15.00
C CYS A 270 5.75 -7.58 -16.25
N THR A 271 5.12 -7.58 -17.44
CA THR A 271 5.82 -7.80 -18.71
C THR A 271 6.94 -6.78 -18.96
N GLU A 272 6.75 -5.52 -18.62
CA GLU A 272 7.80 -4.50 -18.75
C GLU A 272 8.90 -4.65 -17.69
N LEU A 273 8.54 -5.06 -16.45
CA LEU A 273 9.50 -5.30 -15.37
C LEU A 273 10.44 -6.48 -15.67
N GLU A 274 9.95 -7.54 -16.33
CA GLU A 274 10.75 -8.70 -16.73
C GLU A 274 11.88 -8.35 -17.70
N LYS A 275 11.70 -7.30 -18.50
CA LYS A 275 12.73 -6.79 -19.44
C LYS A 275 13.85 -6.03 -18.72
N LEU A 276 13.66 -5.67 -17.45
CA LEU A 276 14.66 -4.92 -16.69
C LEU A 276 15.74 -5.87 -16.16
N PRO A 277 17.01 -5.41 -16.07
CA PRO A 277 18.05 -6.20 -15.41
C PRO A 277 17.66 -6.48 -13.96
N ARG A 278 18.13 -7.61 -13.44
CA ARG A 278 17.98 -7.92 -12.00
C ARG A 278 18.55 -6.76 -11.20
N TYR A 279 17.77 -6.32 -10.22
CA TYR A 279 18.15 -5.27 -9.30
C TYR A 279 18.43 -5.92 -7.95
N GLU A 280 19.65 -5.79 -7.49
CA GLU A 280 20.03 -6.14 -6.11
C GLU A 280 20.20 -4.82 -5.37
N LYS A 281 19.40 -4.61 -4.35
CA LYS A 281 19.58 -3.51 -3.43
C LYS A 281 20.86 -3.81 -2.67
N LYS A 282 21.87 -2.94 -2.80
CA LYS A 282 23.07 -3.05 -1.98
C LYS A 282 22.65 -2.80 -0.54
N THR A 283 22.75 -3.86 0.29
CA THR A 283 22.74 -3.69 1.74
C THR A 283 23.86 -2.72 2.09
N PRO A 284 23.65 -1.77 3.02
CA PRO A 284 24.76 -0.98 3.55
C PRO A 284 25.82 -1.95 4.07
N ASP A 285 27.08 -1.76 3.69
CA ASP A 285 28.17 -2.49 4.30
C ASP A 285 28.10 -2.27 5.83
N GLU A 286 27.82 -3.32 6.58
CA GLU A 286 28.08 -3.38 8.01
C GLU A 286 29.61 -3.27 8.15
N HIS A 287 30.11 -2.13 8.52
CA HIS A 287 31.51 -1.76 8.81
C HIS A 287 32.05 -0.63 7.93
N THR A 288 31.86 0.57 8.39
CA THR A 288 32.92 1.61 8.44
C THR A 288 32.57 2.68 9.48
N ASP A 289 32.39 2.30 10.72
CA ASP A 289 32.59 3.20 11.86
C ASP A 289 33.91 2.82 12.56
N GLU A 290 35.04 3.01 11.89
CA GLU A 290 36.29 3.25 12.61
C GLU A 290 36.29 4.69 13.10
N PRO A 291 36.40 4.93 14.42
CA PRO A 291 36.52 6.28 14.93
C PRO A 291 37.85 6.85 14.43
N LYS A 292 37.78 7.91 13.62
CA LYS A 292 38.94 8.71 13.26
C LYS A 292 39.59 9.24 14.56
N GLN A 293 40.68 8.58 14.98
CA GLN A 293 41.53 9.10 16.01
C GLN A 293 42.03 10.48 15.60
N ALA A 294 41.55 11.48 16.32
CA ALA A 294 42.09 12.82 16.24
C ALA A 294 43.61 12.79 16.61
N LYS A 295 44.46 12.94 15.63
CA LYS A 295 45.85 13.29 15.89
C LYS A 295 45.91 14.76 16.35
N MET A 296 46.10 14.96 17.66
CA MET A 296 46.59 16.22 18.18
C MET A 296 48.06 16.34 17.79
N HIS A 297 48.36 17.45 17.10
CA HIS A 297 49.69 18.11 17.11
C HIS A 297 49.44 19.59 17.28
#